data_8e79f0f7244e4cdcb183312bc44e5b0b
#
_entry.id   8e79f0f7244e4cdcb183312bc44e5b0b
#
_cell.length_a   1.000
_cell.length_b   1.000
_cell.length_c   1.000
_cell.angle_alpha   90.00
_cell.angle_beta   90.00
_cell.angle_gamma   90.00
#
_symmetry.space_group_name_H-M   'P 1'
#
loop_
_entity.id
_entity.type
_entity.pdbx_description
1 polymer ?
#
loop_
_entity_poly.entity_id
_entity_poly.type
_entity_poly.pdbx_seq_one_letter_code
_entity_poly.pdbx_strand_id
1 'polypeptide(L)'
;MLDLSNFFLTRPLANRFREVVSGSKDGAPKWAYQMLEGNDEGYFGPESAVWEVHGCVSTIIGGIRALLLQAAHPAALAGVAEHSRYESDPLGRLAGTTKWLTITSFGATEVIEKEARRVNEMHSKVIGNYQAKDGQAHNYAAQDPEYLMWVHCAFTDAFLQTYIQLGYKFKTDRKSTRLNSSHIPLSRMPSSA
;
A
#
# COMPACT_ATOMS: atom_id res chain seq x y z
N MET A 1 19.34 19.60 -8.10
CA MET A 1 18.71 18.39 -8.64
C MET A 1 19.84 17.46 -9.04
N LEU A 2 20.15 16.46 -8.21
CA LEU A 2 21.22 15.50 -8.49
C LEU A 2 20.72 14.57 -9.61
N ASP A 3 21.35 14.68 -10.77
CA ASP A 3 21.12 13.77 -11.89
C ASP A 3 21.76 12.41 -11.57
N LEU A 4 20.94 11.50 -11.07
CA LEU A 4 21.35 10.13 -10.74
C LEU A 4 21.47 9.21 -11.98
N SER A 5 21.24 9.72 -13.18
CA SER A 5 21.29 8.95 -14.41
C SER A 5 22.70 8.47 -14.81
N ASN A 6 23.75 9.12 -14.29
CA ASN A 6 25.14 8.85 -14.63
C ASN A 6 25.92 7.99 -13.63
N PHE A 7 25.27 7.46 -12.58
CA PHE A 7 25.98 6.61 -11.61
C PHE A 7 25.95 5.14 -12.07
N PHE A 8 26.97 4.71 -12.79
CA PHE A 8 27.15 3.32 -13.25
C PHE A 8 27.02 2.27 -12.13
N LEU A 9 27.34 2.64 -10.88
CA LEU A 9 27.20 1.79 -9.69
C LEU A 9 25.76 1.64 -9.19
N THR A 10 24.85 2.56 -9.51
CA THR A 10 23.46 2.52 -9.01
C THR A 10 22.53 1.68 -9.88
N ARG A 11 22.83 1.46 -11.17
CA ARG A 11 22.02 0.64 -12.07
C ARG A 11 21.85 -0.82 -11.60
N PRO A 12 22.92 -1.54 -11.22
CA PRO A 12 22.77 -2.91 -10.71
C PRO A 12 21.95 -2.96 -9.43
N LEU A 13 22.17 -2.00 -8.53
CA LEU A 13 21.44 -1.90 -7.27
C LEU A 13 19.97 -1.54 -7.49
N ALA A 14 19.68 -0.60 -8.37
CA ALA A 14 18.32 -0.23 -8.74
C ALA A 14 17.58 -1.36 -9.47
N ASN A 15 18.28 -2.13 -10.30
CA ASN A 15 17.70 -3.31 -10.95
C ASN A 15 17.43 -4.40 -9.92
N ARG A 16 18.36 -4.67 -9.02
CA ARG A 16 18.18 -5.64 -7.94
C ARG A 16 17.03 -5.24 -7.02
N PHE A 17 16.94 -3.97 -6.66
CA PHE A 17 15.83 -3.44 -5.88
C PHE A 17 14.49 -3.61 -6.61
N ARG A 18 14.43 -3.27 -7.90
CA ARG A 18 13.22 -3.49 -8.72
C ARG A 18 12.84 -4.96 -8.79
N GLU A 19 13.79 -5.86 -9.04
CA GLU A 19 13.56 -7.30 -9.05
C GLU A 19 12.96 -7.79 -7.73
N VAL A 20 13.52 -7.34 -6.62
CA VAL A 20 13.07 -7.69 -5.27
C VAL A 20 11.66 -7.17 -4.99
N VAL A 21 11.40 -5.90 -5.26
CA VAL A 21 10.10 -5.24 -4.97
C VAL A 21 9.01 -5.68 -5.93
N SER A 22 9.34 -5.93 -7.20
CA SER A 22 8.38 -6.36 -8.21
C SER A 22 8.14 -7.86 -8.23
N GLY A 23 9.08 -8.66 -7.67
CA GLY A 23 9.06 -10.11 -7.78
C GLY A 23 9.33 -10.60 -9.21
N SER A 24 9.90 -9.76 -10.10
CA SER A 24 10.15 -10.07 -11.50
C SER A 24 11.58 -9.72 -11.90
N LYS A 25 12.28 -10.68 -12.56
CA LYS A 25 13.63 -10.47 -13.10
C LYS A 25 13.68 -9.38 -14.19
N ASP A 26 12.58 -9.20 -14.91
CA ASP A 26 12.47 -8.21 -15.99
C ASP A 26 12.10 -6.82 -15.47
N GLY A 27 11.98 -6.65 -14.14
CA GLY A 27 11.65 -5.39 -13.48
C GLY A 27 10.21 -4.92 -13.65
N ALA A 28 9.40 -5.61 -14.45
CA ALA A 28 7.96 -5.38 -14.61
C ALA A 28 7.20 -6.69 -14.34
N PRO A 29 6.52 -6.83 -13.21
CA PRO A 29 5.74 -8.03 -12.93
C PRO A 29 4.54 -8.13 -13.88
N LYS A 30 4.08 -9.35 -14.15
CA LYS A 30 2.94 -9.58 -15.07
C LYS A 30 1.69 -8.79 -14.68
N TRP A 31 1.44 -8.60 -13.40
CA TRP A 31 0.32 -7.81 -12.92
C TRP A 31 0.40 -6.31 -13.26
N ALA A 32 1.61 -5.78 -13.51
CA ALA A 32 1.76 -4.38 -13.92
C ALA A 32 1.14 -4.12 -15.31
N TYR A 33 1.15 -5.12 -16.19
CA TYR A 33 0.47 -5.01 -17.49
C TYR A 33 -1.05 -5.01 -17.33
N GLN A 34 -1.59 -5.66 -16.30
CA GLN A 34 -3.03 -5.65 -16.01
C GLN A 34 -3.55 -4.26 -15.66
N MET A 35 -2.71 -3.35 -15.15
CA MET A 35 -3.11 -1.96 -14.91
C MET A 35 -3.41 -1.19 -16.19
N LEU A 36 -2.87 -1.64 -17.33
CA LEU A 36 -3.14 -1.07 -18.65
C LEU A 36 -4.43 -1.63 -19.27
N GLU A 37 -5.03 -2.64 -18.64
CA GLU A 37 -6.35 -3.17 -19.01
C GLU A 37 -7.43 -2.26 -18.42
N GLY A 38 -8.39 -1.85 -19.22
CA GLY A 38 -9.48 -0.99 -18.79
C GLY A 38 -9.53 0.34 -19.55
N ASN A 39 -10.67 1.02 -19.43
CA ASN A 39 -10.99 2.18 -20.27
C ASN A 39 -11.20 3.46 -19.46
N ASP A 40 -10.84 3.47 -18.18
CA ASP A 40 -11.00 4.63 -17.30
C ASP A 40 -9.71 4.91 -16.48
N GLU A 41 -9.69 6.05 -15.80
CA GLU A 41 -8.57 6.50 -14.96
C GLU A 41 -8.60 5.90 -13.54
N GLY A 42 -9.51 4.97 -13.26
CA GLY A 42 -9.68 4.37 -11.95
C GLY A 42 -10.29 5.32 -10.91
N TYR A 43 -10.01 5.03 -9.63
CA TYR A 43 -10.51 5.85 -8.52
C TYR A 43 -9.79 7.19 -8.39
N PHE A 44 -8.57 7.25 -8.87
CA PHE A 44 -7.69 8.41 -8.76
C PHE A 44 -7.10 8.72 -10.14
N GLY A 45 -7.53 9.79 -10.77
CA GLY A 45 -6.93 10.24 -12.03
C GLY A 45 -5.50 10.78 -11.86
N PRO A 46 -4.78 10.99 -12.98
CA PRO A 46 -3.39 11.48 -12.99
C PRO A 46 -3.18 12.81 -12.27
N GLU A 47 -4.23 13.62 -12.19
CA GLU A 47 -4.22 14.92 -11.51
C GLU A 47 -4.48 14.84 -10.00
N SER A 48 -4.67 13.63 -9.44
CA SER A 48 -4.94 13.46 -8.02
C SER A 48 -3.68 13.56 -7.16
N ALA A 49 -3.86 13.92 -5.89
CA ALA A 49 -2.78 13.87 -4.90
C ALA A 49 -2.24 12.45 -4.69
N VAL A 50 -3.08 11.43 -4.88
CA VAL A 50 -2.68 10.01 -4.75
C VAL A 50 -1.66 9.64 -5.81
N TRP A 51 -1.90 10.01 -7.08
CA TRP A 51 -0.95 9.78 -8.17
C TRP A 51 0.37 10.50 -7.91
N GLU A 52 0.32 11.75 -7.45
CA GLU A 52 1.51 12.54 -7.18
C GLU A 52 2.35 11.96 -6.03
N VAL A 53 1.71 11.57 -4.92
CA VAL A 53 2.40 11.00 -3.76
C VAL A 53 2.92 9.61 -4.05
N HIS A 54 2.09 8.71 -4.59
CA HIS A 54 2.48 7.32 -4.81
C HIS A 54 3.38 7.13 -6.03
N GLY A 55 3.35 8.06 -7.00
CA GLY A 55 4.28 8.10 -8.13
C GLY A 55 5.67 8.66 -7.77
N CYS A 56 5.86 9.17 -6.56
CA CYS A 56 7.11 9.70 -6.09
C CYS A 56 8.00 8.63 -5.42
N VAL A 57 9.32 8.78 -5.53
CA VAL A 57 10.29 7.89 -4.87
C VAL A 57 10.16 7.87 -3.35
N SER A 58 9.59 8.93 -2.75
CA SER A 58 9.26 9.00 -1.32
C SER A 58 8.35 7.86 -0.85
N THR A 59 7.56 7.26 -1.76
CA THR A 59 6.68 6.11 -1.48
C THR A 59 7.44 4.90 -0.95
N ILE A 60 8.69 4.71 -1.33
CA ILE A 60 9.53 3.62 -0.81
C ILE A 60 9.74 3.78 0.70
N ILE A 61 10.13 4.98 1.14
CA ILE A 61 10.33 5.29 2.56
C ILE A 61 8.98 5.35 3.29
N GLY A 62 7.97 5.94 2.66
CA GLY A 62 6.59 5.96 3.15
C GLY A 62 6.03 4.56 3.41
N GLY A 63 6.35 3.60 2.55
CA GLY A 63 5.96 2.20 2.71
C GLY A 63 6.57 1.55 3.95
N ILE A 64 7.86 1.80 4.23
CA ILE A 64 8.51 1.32 5.46
C ILE A 64 7.82 1.93 6.68
N ARG A 65 7.59 3.24 6.67
CA ARG A 65 6.88 3.93 7.75
C ARG A 65 5.46 3.38 7.94
N ALA A 66 4.74 3.11 6.85
CA ALA A 66 3.39 2.58 6.89
C ALA A 66 3.32 1.20 7.57
N LEU A 67 4.27 0.30 7.25
CA LEU A 67 4.36 -1.01 7.88
C LEU A 67 4.67 -0.93 9.37
N LEU A 68 5.54 -0.01 9.78
CA LEU A 68 5.84 0.22 11.20
C LEU A 68 4.62 0.78 11.95
N LEU A 69 3.89 1.73 11.36
CA LEU A 69 2.65 2.26 11.94
C LEU A 69 1.55 1.19 12.00
N GLN A 70 1.40 0.36 10.98
CA GLN A 70 0.48 -0.77 11.01
C GLN A 70 0.76 -1.68 12.21
N ALA A 71 2.03 -1.98 12.46
CA ALA A 71 2.46 -2.84 13.56
C ALA A 71 2.29 -2.20 14.94
N ALA A 72 2.04 -0.89 15.03
CA ALA A 72 1.73 -0.23 16.31
C ALA A 72 0.36 -0.62 16.87
N HIS A 73 -0.54 -1.16 16.05
CA HIS A 73 -1.83 -1.66 16.53
C HIS A 73 -1.72 -3.15 16.90
N PRO A 74 -2.03 -3.54 18.15
CA PRO A 74 -1.82 -4.92 18.61
C PRO A 74 -2.53 -5.99 17.78
N ALA A 75 -3.79 -5.76 17.41
CA ALA A 75 -4.56 -6.70 16.58
C ALA A 75 -3.97 -6.82 15.15
N ALA A 76 -3.57 -5.70 14.55
CA ALA A 76 -2.95 -5.71 13.23
C ALA A 76 -1.58 -6.41 13.26
N LEU A 77 -0.80 -6.20 14.32
CA LEU A 77 0.47 -6.91 14.55
C LEU A 77 0.25 -8.41 14.70
N ALA A 78 -0.73 -8.83 15.53
CA ALA A 78 -1.06 -10.23 15.73
C ALA A 78 -1.47 -10.91 14.41
N GLY A 79 -2.36 -10.28 13.63
CA GLY A 79 -2.76 -10.80 12.33
C GLY A 79 -1.60 -10.95 11.34
N VAL A 80 -0.65 -10.02 11.34
CA VAL A 80 0.57 -10.13 10.53
C VAL A 80 1.47 -11.24 11.06
N ALA A 81 1.66 -11.36 12.38
CA ALA A 81 2.53 -12.37 12.99
C ALA A 81 2.05 -13.79 12.71
N GLU A 82 0.73 -14.04 12.81
CA GLU A 82 0.17 -15.38 12.68
C GLU A 82 -0.10 -15.79 11.22
N HIS A 83 -0.48 -14.86 10.34
CA HIS A 83 -0.96 -15.19 9.00
C HIS A 83 -0.05 -14.71 7.86
N SER A 84 0.96 -13.89 8.14
CA SER A 84 1.86 -13.41 7.11
C SER A 84 3.18 -14.18 7.09
N ARG A 85 3.74 -14.34 5.91
CA ARG A 85 5.07 -14.94 5.72
C ARG A 85 6.21 -13.94 5.90
N TYR A 86 6.01 -12.89 6.72
CA TYR A 86 7.00 -11.81 6.81
C TYR A 86 8.37 -12.29 7.35
N GLU A 87 8.42 -13.34 8.16
CA GLU A 87 9.65 -13.94 8.67
C GLU A 87 10.34 -14.83 7.63
N SER A 88 9.57 -15.64 6.91
CA SER A 88 10.10 -16.62 5.95
C SER A 88 10.26 -16.05 4.54
N ASP A 89 9.44 -15.06 4.16
CA ASP A 89 9.43 -14.41 2.85
C ASP A 89 9.07 -12.92 2.95
N PRO A 90 9.93 -12.09 3.57
CA PRO A 90 9.67 -10.65 3.74
C PRO A 90 9.54 -9.91 2.41
N LEU A 91 10.27 -10.34 1.39
CA LEU A 91 10.25 -9.70 0.08
C LEU A 91 8.99 -10.03 -0.70
N GLY A 92 8.50 -11.25 -0.64
CA GLY A 92 7.20 -11.61 -1.22
C GLY A 92 6.04 -10.90 -0.52
N ARG A 93 6.14 -10.71 0.81
CA ARG A 93 5.19 -9.88 1.56
C ARG A 93 5.18 -8.44 1.09
N LEU A 94 6.36 -7.84 0.92
CA LEU A 94 6.52 -6.48 0.40
C LEU A 94 5.98 -6.36 -1.02
N ALA A 95 6.32 -7.30 -1.91
CA ALA A 95 5.84 -7.34 -3.29
C ALA A 95 4.30 -7.39 -3.37
N GLY A 96 3.66 -8.18 -2.50
CA GLY A 96 2.19 -8.24 -2.41
C GLY A 96 1.56 -6.91 -2.00
N THR A 97 2.14 -6.22 -1.03
CA THR A 97 1.69 -4.90 -0.58
C THR A 97 1.93 -3.84 -1.66
N THR A 98 3.08 -3.89 -2.31
CA THR A 98 3.41 -2.98 -3.44
C THR A 98 2.43 -3.18 -4.59
N LYS A 99 2.12 -4.43 -4.94
CA LYS A 99 1.11 -4.74 -5.96
C LYS A 99 -0.24 -4.10 -5.61
N TRP A 100 -0.73 -4.33 -4.39
CA TRP A 100 -1.99 -3.76 -3.90
C TRP A 100 -1.98 -2.23 -4.03
N LEU A 101 -0.97 -1.58 -3.46
CA LEU A 101 -0.85 -0.12 -3.48
C LEU A 101 -0.82 0.43 -4.91
N THR A 102 -0.04 -0.20 -5.79
CA THR A 102 0.13 0.26 -7.17
C THR A 102 -1.17 0.10 -7.97
N ILE A 103 -1.83 -1.05 -7.87
CA ILE A 103 -3.10 -1.29 -8.57
C ILE A 103 -4.18 -0.32 -8.08
N THR A 104 -4.32 -0.14 -6.76
CA THR A 104 -5.35 0.76 -6.21
C THR A 104 -5.10 2.22 -6.52
N SER A 105 -3.85 2.62 -6.71
CA SER A 105 -3.49 4.01 -7.02
C SER A 105 -3.61 4.35 -8.51
N PHE A 106 -3.28 3.41 -9.39
CA PHE A 106 -3.04 3.69 -10.81
C PHE A 106 -3.85 2.83 -11.77
N GLY A 107 -4.53 1.80 -11.29
CA GLY A 107 -5.31 0.89 -12.13
C GLY A 107 -6.66 1.46 -12.53
N ALA A 108 -7.24 0.94 -13.62
CA ALA A 108 -8.62 1.18 -13.98
C ALA A 108 -9.59 0.59 -12.94
N THR A 109 -10.81 1.12 -12.88
CA THR A 109 -11.82 0.75 -11.87
C THR A 109 -12.03 -0.76 -11.77
N GLU A 110 -12.20 -1.45 -12.89
CA GLU A 110 -12.42 -2.91 -12.91
C GLU A 110 -11.23 -3.68 -12.32
N VAL A 111 -10.00 -3.24 -12.61
CA VAL A 111 -8.77 -3.88 -12.12
C VAL A 111 -8.63 -3.66 -10.61
N ILE A 112 -8.95 -2.44 -10.13
CA ILE A 112 -8.96 -2.12 -8.70
C ILE A 112 -9.97 -2.99 -7.95
N GLU A 113 -11.21 -3.10 -8.46
CA GLU A 113 -12.26 -3.90 -7.82
C GLU A 113 -11.90 -5.39 -7.77
N LYS A 114 -11.31 -5.93 -8.83
CA LYS A 114 -10.83 -7.31 -8.85
C LYS A 114 -9.77 -7.56 -7.78
N GLU A 115 -8.81 -6.65 -7.64
CA GLU A 115 -7.77 -6.77 -6.62
C GLU A 115 -8.33 -6.55 -5.21
N ALA A 116 -9.32 -5.65 -5.04
CA ALA A 116 -10.02 -5.45 -3.78
C ALA A 116 -10.75 -6.72 -3.32
N ARG A 117 -11.48 -7.38 -4.22
CA ARG A 117 -12.12 -8.68 -3.93
C ARG A 117 -11.11 -9.73 -3.50
N ARG A 118 -9.97 -9.84 -4.19
CA ARG A 118 -8.88 -10.77 -3.83
C ARG A 118 -8.34 -10.51 -2.43
N VAL A 119 -8.09 -9.25 -2.09
CA VAL A 119 -7.56 -8.89 -0.76
C VAL A 119 -8.60 -9.12 0.33
N ASN A 120 -9.87 -8.78 0.05
CA ASN A 120 -10.96 -9.02 0.99
C ASN A 120 -11.15 -10.53 1.28
N GLU A 121 -11.09 -11.38 0.26
CA GLU A 121 -11.11 -12.84 0.42
C GLU A 121 -9.92 -13.35 1.24
N MET A 122 -8.73 -12.76 1.06
CA MET A 122 -7.58 -13.09 1.90
C MET A 122 -7.82 -12.66 3.36
N HIS A 123 -8.32 -11.45 3.59
CA HIS A 123 -8.59 -10.93 4.93
C HIS A 123 -9.68 -11.73 5.67
N SER A 124 -10.66 -12.31 4.97
CA SER A 124 -11.70 -13.15 5.60
C SER A 124 -11.14 -14.39 6.34
N LYS A 125 -9.93 -14.81 5.99
CA LYS A 125 -9.23 -15.95 6.60
C LYS A 125 -8.28 -15.54 7.73
N VAL A 126 -8.09 -14.22 7.95
CA VAL A 126 -7.18 -13.67 8.96
C VAL A 126 -7.99 -13.33 10.21
N ILE A 127 -8.19 -14.34 11.04
CA ILE A 127 -8.90 -14.26 12.31
C ILE A 127 -8.07 -14.97 13.38
N GLY A 128 -8.11 -14.49 14.59
CA GLY A 128 -7.36 -15.10 15.70
C GLY A 128 -7.59 -14.37 17.01
N ASN A 129 -6.68 -14.57 17.95
CA ASN A 129 -6.69 -13.88 19.22
C ASN A 129 -5.27 -13.47 19.62
N TYR A 130 -5.15 -12.47 20.47
CA TYR A 130 -3.89 -12.03 21.04
C TYR A 130 -4.07 -11.66 22.50
N GLN A 131 -3.00 -11.75 23.28
CA GLN A 131 -2.98 -11.25 24.65
C GLN A 131 -2.52 -9.80 24.67
N ALA A 132 -3.37 -8.92 25.20
CA ALA A 132 -3.00 -7.53 25.43
C ALA A 132 -2.09 -7.40 26.66
N LYS A 133 -1.49 -6.19 26.83
CA LYS A 133 -0.59 -5.92 27.95
C LYS A 133 -1.26 -6.03 29.33
N ASP A 134 -2.57 -5.92 29.38
CA ASP A 134 -3.39 -6.11 30.58
C ASP A 134 -3.61 -7.61 30.95
N GLY A 135 -3.08 -8.51 30.14
CA GLY A 135 -3.23 -9.95 30.30
C GLY A 135 -4.57 -10.53 29.80
N GLN A 136 -5.43 -9.69 29.19
CA GLN A 136 -6.70 -10.15 28.63
C GLN A 136 -6.52 -10.67 27.19
N ALA A 137 -7.29 -11.69 26.86
CA ALA A 137 -7.35 -12.19 25.49
C ALA A 137 -8.37 -11.39 24.67
N HIS A 138 -7.95 -10.91 23.51
CA HIS A 138 -8.78 -10.17 22.57
C HIS A 138 -8.83 -10.93 21.24
N ASN A 139 -10.01 -11.01 20.64
CA ASN A 139 -10.17 -11.53 19.29
C ASN A 139 -9.84 -10.45 18.26
N TYR A 140 -9.38 -10.87 17.10
CA TYR A 140 -9.24 -9.99 15.93
C TYR A 140 -9.76 -10.67 14.66
N ALA A 141 -10.22 -9.84 13.73
CA ALA A 141 -10.53 -10.21 12.37
C ALA A 141 -10.03 -9.10 11.44
N ALA A 142 -9.24 -9.44 10.42
CA ALA A 142 -8.67 -8.41 9.53
C ALA A 142 -9.73 -7.67 8.69
N GLN A 143 -10.97 -8.18 8.64
CA GLN A 143 -12.11 -7.49 8.02
C GLN A 143 -12.82 -6.52 8.97
N ASP A 144 -12.42 -6.46 10.24
CA ASP A 144 -13.01 -5.51 11.18
C ASP A 144 -12.83 -4.07 10.68
N PRO A 145 -13.91 -3.28 10.58
CA PRO A 145 -13.85 -1.90 10.08
C PRO A 145 -12.89 -1.01 10.87
N GLU A 146 -12.74 -1.22 12.16
CA GLU A 146 -11.82 -0.45 13.01
C GLU A 146 -10.37 -0.70 12.60
N TYR A 147 -9.99 -1.95 12.37
CA TYR A 147 -8.63 -2.29 11.95
C TYR A 147 -8.34 -1.88 10.52
N LEU A 148 -9.31 -2.01 9.63
CA LEU A 148 -9.21 -1.48 8.27
C LEU A 148 -9.01 0.03 8.26
N MET A 149 -9.76 0.76 9.10
CA MET A 149 -9.63 2.20 9.25
C MET A 149 -8.26 2.58 9.82
N TRP A 150 -7.79 1.88 10.85
CA TRP A 150 -6.44 2.09 11.39
C TRP A 150 -5.37 1.98 10.31
N VAL A 151 -5.37 0.86 9.57
CA VAL A 151 -4.37 0.62 8.51
C VAL A 151 -4.47 1.68 7.42
N HIS A 152 -5.68 2.06 7.03
CA HIS A 152 -5.89 3.10 6.03
C HIS A 152 -5.33 4.46 6.49
N CYS A 153 -5.61 4.88 7.72
CA CYS A 153 -5.09 6.12 8.28
C CYS A 153 -3.56 6.08 8.40
N ALA A 154 -3.01 4.95 8.88
CA ALA A 154 -1.57 4.77 9.05
C ALA A 154 -0.83 4.85 7.69
N PHE A 155 -1.39 4.23 6.64
CA PHE A 155 -0.80 4.28 5.30
C PHE A 155 -0.91 5.67 4.70
N THR A 156 -2.08 6.28 4.77
CA THR A 156 -2.31 7.63 4.24
C THR A 156 -1.38 8.65 4.89
N ASP A 157 -1.28 8.64 6.24
CA ASP A 157 -0.35 9.51 6.96
C ASP A 157 1.10 9.21 6.58
N ALA A 158 1.49 7.95 6.57
CA ALA A 158 2.86 7.56 6.29
C ALA A 158 3.35 8.07 4.93
N PHE A 159 2.61 7.81 3.87
CA PHE A 159 3.00 8.23 2.52
C PHE A 159 3.03 9.75 2.38
N LEU A 160 1.99 10.40 2.88
CA LEU A 160 1.84 11.84 2.79
C LEU A 160 2.90 12.61 3.58
N GLN A 161 3.12 12.22 4.83
CA GLN A 161 4.13 12.89 5.67
C GLN A 161 5.53 12.67 5.11
N THR A 162 5.82 11.47 4.61
CA THR A 162 7.12 11.20 3.99
C THR A 162 7.33 12.05 2.74
N TYR A 163 6.30 12.21 1.90
CA TYR A 163 6.33 13.08 0.73
C TYR A 163 6.68 14.53 1.13
N ILE A 164 5.97 15.07 2.11
CA ILE A 164 6.18 16.45 2.59
C ILE A 164 7.55 16.63 3.25
N GLN A 165 7.96 15.69 4.12
CA GLN A 165 9.22 15.80 4.87
C GLN A 165 10.46 15.67 3.99
N LEU A 166 10.36 14.97 2.86
CA LEU A 166 11.42 14.94 1.86
C LEU A 166 11.45 16.18 0.96
N GLY A 167 10.67 17.22 1.27
CA GLY A 167 10.68 18.51 0.61
C GLY A 167 9.84 18.59 -0.67
N TYR A 168 9.07 17.55 -0.97
CA TYR A 168 8.14 17.59 -2.11
C TYR A 168 6.96 18.52 -1.80
N LYS A 169 6.47 19.20 -2.83
CA LYS A 169 5.31 20.10 -2.75
C LYS A 169 4.31 19.72 -3.82
N PHE A 170 3.04 19.77 -3.50
CA PHE A 170 1.98 19.56 -4.50
C PHE A 170 2.02 20.64 -5.58
N LYS A 171 1.85 20.23 -6.82
CA LYS A 171 1.93 21.11 -8.01
C LYS A 171 0.82 22.16 -8.05
N THR A 172 -0.29 21.92 -7.38
CA THR A 172 -1.46 22.80 -7.30
C THR A 172 -2.00 22.84 -5.88
N ASP A 173 -2.93 23.75 -5.59
CA ASP A 173 -3.61 23.82 -4.28
C ASP A 173 -4.56 22.64 -4.07
N ARG A 174 -3.96 21.44 -4.05
CA ARG A 174 -4.63 20.15 -3.90
C ARG A 174 -4.88 19.78 -2.42
N LYS A 175 -4.73 20.74 -1.50
CA LYS A 175 -4.95 20.51 -0.08
C LYS A 175 -6.37 20.05 0.22
N SER A 176 -7.36 20.56 -0.51
CA SER A 176 -8.77 20.15 -0.37
C SER A 176 -9.06 18.76 -0.94
N THR A 177 -8.38 18.36 -2.03
CA THR A 177 -8.51 17.04 -2.66
C THR A 177 -7.89 15.94 -1.80
N ARG A 178 -6.98 16.30 -0.92
CA ARG A 178 -6.24 15.44 0.00
C ARG A 178 -7.15 14.67 0.96
N LEU A 179 -8.17 15.32 1.52
CA LEU A 179 -9.14 14.70 2.44
C LEU A 179 -10.13 13.81 1.67
N ASN A 180 -10.56 14.22 0.50
CA ASN A 180 -11.51 13.46 -0.30
C ASN A 180 -10.91 12.19 -0.91
N SER A 181 -9.62 12.20 -1.30
CA SER A 181 -8.94 11.04 -1.88
C SER A 181 -8.69 9.92 -0.86
N SER A 182 -8.55 10.24 0.42
CA SER A 182 -8.30 9.26 1.47
C SER A 182 -9.53 8.45 1.87
N HIS A 183 -10.75 8.95 1.57
CA HIS A 183 -12.00 8.30 1.99
C HIS A 183 -12.62 7.37 0.95
N ILE A 184 -12.24 7.50 -0.32
CA ILE A 184 -12.89 6.78 -1.43
C ILE A 184 -12.69 5.25 -1.37
N PRO A 185 -11.51 4.68 -1.08
CA PRO A 185 -11.32 3.23 -1.11
C PRO A 185 -12.13 2.46 -0.05
N LEU A 186 -12.37 3.06 1.12
CA LEU A 186 -13.11 2.39 2.20
C LEU A 186 -14.62 2.42 1.99
N SER A 187 -15.17 3.52 1.46
CA SER A 187 -16.61 3.64 1.22
C SER A 187 -17.11 2.84 0.01
N ARG A 188 -16.18 2.43 -0.88
CA ARG A 188 -16.48 1.62 -2.08
C ARG A 188 -15.99 0.18 -1.99
N MET A 189 -15.31 -0.22 -0.92
CA MET A 189 -15.14 -1.64 -0.66
C MET A 189 -16.53 -2.22 -0.43
N PRO A 190 -16.96 -3.24 -1.21
CA PRO A 190 -18.25 -3.86 -0.96
C PRO A 190 -18.27 -4.33 0.48
N SER A 191 -19.13 -3.73 1.28
CA SER A 191 -19.55 -4.32 2.54
C SER A 191 -20.05 -5.71 2.19
N SER A 192 -19.41 -6.73 2.75
CA SER A 192 -19.88 -8.10 2.64
C SER A 192 -21.36 -8.13 3.01
N ALA A 193 -22.24 -8.28 2.02
CA ALA A 193 -23.57 -8.78 2.23
C ALA A 193 -23.49 -10.28 2.49
#